data_88703436e6277804bd7d88081f2e7095
#
_entry.id   88703436e6277804bd7d88081f2e7095
#
_cell.length_a   1.000
_cell.length_b   1.000
_cell.length_c   1.000
_cell.angle_alpha   90.00
_cell.angle_beta   90.00
_cell.angle_gamma   90.00
#
_symmetry.space_group_name_H-M   'P 1'
#
loop_
_entity.id
_entity.type
_entity.pdbx_description
1 polymer ?
#
loop_
_entity_poly.entity_id
_entity_poly.type
_entity_poly.pdbx_seq_one_letter_code
_entity_poly.pdbx_strand_id
1 'polypeptide(L)'
;KNTKIKNKNFNIKDSQNFLHNTKLVEDLLFKSNITKEDFVVEIGPGKGIITKALSKICKAVNAIEFDSVLADKLSHEFKSSNVSIIEADFLKYNLPDHNYKVFSSIPFNITASILNKLLDSENPPLDTFLIMQYEPFLKYAGAPSYKESYKSLLYKPFFKTNILHSFSKFDFKPAPNANIILGQFSYKDFTDINLEDRHAWKDFLAFVFLEKGVTFKEKTKRIFSYKQQKIILKESRINDDSNISNWSYEFWLKMFKLYNSNMVSKDKKVLVNNSYKRMLEHESSLEKIHRNRKQNNRK
;
A
#
# COMPACT_ATOMS: atom_id res chain seq x y z
N LYS A 1 -1.11 33.31 36.11
CA LYS A 1 -0.28 32.08 35.93
C LYS A 1 -0.57 31.53 34.53
N ASN A 2 0.36 31.81 33.62
CA ASN A 2 0.30 31.37 32.23
C ASN A 2 0.70 29.88 32.13
N THR A 3 -0.26 29.02 31.94
CA THR A 3 0.01 27.60 31.65
C THR A 3 0.25 27.44 30.14
N LYS A 4 1.52 27.35 29.75
CA LYS A 4 1.91 26.98 28.37
C LYS A 4 1.36 25.62 28.01
N ILE A 5 0.42 25.58 27.08
CA ILE A 5 -0.07 24.36 26.44
C ILE A 5 1.10 23.81 25.63
N LYS A 6 1.75 22.74 26.12
CA LYS A 6 2.71 21.97 25.33
C LYS A 6 1.94 21.26 24.23
N ASN A 7 2.02 21.74 23.00
CA ASN A 7 1.72 20.95 21.82
C ASN A 7 2.60 19.69 21.86
N LYS A 8 2.01 18.54 22.17
CA LYS A 8 2.65 17.26 21.90
C LYS A 8 2.65 17.09 20.36
N ASN A 9 3.66 17.64 19.71
CA ASN A 9 4.08 17.13 18.42
C ASN A 9 4.30 15.62 18.60
N PHE A 10 3.56 14.81 17.87
CA PHE A 10 3.85 13.39 17.78
C PHE A 10 5.27 13.29 17.22
N ASN A 11 6.22 13.02 18.10
CA ASN A 11 7.61 12.87 17.75
C ASN A 11 7.71 11.64 16.86
N ILE A 12 8.02 11.82 15.58
CA ILE A 12 8.39 10.76 14.64
C ILE A 12 9.52 9.90 15.25
N LYS A 13 10.36 10.50 16.09
CA LYS A 13 11.45 9.85 16.83
C LYS A 13 10.99 8.71 17.78
N ASP A 14 9.76 8.73 18.27
CA ASP A 14 9.29 7.73 19.26
C ASP A 14 8.74 6.45 18.60
N SER A 15 8.64 6.39 17.27
CA SER A 15 8.11 5.24 16.53
C SER A 15 9.12 4.56 15.59
N GLN A 16 10.40 4.98 15.62
CA GLN A 16 11.42 4.42 14.75
C GLN A 16 12.10 3.23 15.41
N ASN A 17 12.00 2.06 14.78
CA ASN A 17 12.72 0.85 15.14
C ASN A 17 13.85 0.64 14.13
N PHE A 18 15.09 0.79 14.55
CA PHE A 18 16.24 0.72 13.66
C PHE A 18 16.83 -0.67 13.60
N LEU A 19 17.04 -1.19 12.40
CA LEU A 19 17.92 -2.33 12.16
C LEU A 19 19.35 -1.96 12.58
N HIS A 20 20.08 -2.93 13.15
CA HIS A 20 21.45 -2.70 13.62
C HIS A 20 22.44 -3.78 13.16
N ASN A 21 21.97 -4.84 12.49
CA ASN A 21 22.80 -5.93 12.01
C ASN A 21 23.03 -5.78 10.50
N THR A 22 24.26 -5.41 10.11
CA THR A 22 24.65 -5.22 8.70
C THR A 22 24.54 -6.51 7.90
N LYS A 23 24.95 -7.66 8.47
CA LYS A 23 24.86 -8.96 7.79
C LYS A 23 23.41 -9.32 7.49
N LEU A 24 22.49 -9.08 8.44
CA LEU A 24 21.06 -9.30 8.19
C LEU A 24 20.57 -8.44 7.01
N VAL A 25 20.96 -7.16 6.94
CA VAL A 25 20.58 -6.29 5.81
C VAL A 25 21.12 -6.84 4.50
N GLU A 26 22.35 -7.30 4.44
CA GLU A 26 22.93 -7.93 3.24
C GLU A 26 22.17 -9.21 2.85
N ASP A 27 21.80 -10.06 3.81
CA ASP A 27 20.98 -11.26 3.58
C ASP A 27 19.56 -10.91 3.06
N LEU A 28 18.97 -9.81 3.55
CA LEU A 28 17.66 -9.34 3.05
C LEU A 28 17.75 -8.82 1.61
N LEU A 29 18.81 -8.09 1.29
CA LEU A 29 19.05 -7.62 -0.08
C LEU A 29 19.33 -8.78 -1.03
N PHE A 30 20.01 -9.82 -0.58
CA PHE A 30 20.21 -11.03 -1.37
C PHE A 30 18.89 -11.77 -1.69
N LYS A 31 17.89 -11.68 -0.80
CA LYS A 31 16.54 -12.22 -1.05
C LYS A 31 15.73 -11.36 -2.01
N SER A 32 16.12 -10.10 -2.22
CA SER A 32 15.51 -9.24 -3.20
C SER A 32 16.06 -9.54 -4.60
N ASN A 33 15.40 -9.05 -5.63
CA ASN A 33 15.90 -9.12 -7.01
C ASN A 33 16.61 -7.83 -7.43
N ILE A 34 17.14 -7.05 -6.48
CA ILE A 34 17.89 -5.83 -6.76
C ILE A 34 19.27 -6.18 -7.32
N THR A 35 19.63 -5.54 -8.42
CA THR A 35 20.88 -5.74 -9.17
C THR A 35 21.61 -4.43 -9.42
N LYS A 36 22.82 -4.51 -9.96
CA LYS A 36 23.65 -3.35 -10.36
C LYS A 36 23.05 -2.47 -11.46
N GLU A 37 21.98 -2.91 -12.11
CA GLU A 37 21.28 -2.14 -13.13
C GLU A 37 20.11 -1.31 -12.59
N ASP A 38 19.73 -1.55 -11.33
CA ASP A 38 18.53 -0.97 -10.75
C ASP A 38 18.76 0.43 -10.15
N PHE A 39 17.79 1.32 -10.35
CA PHE A 39 17.58 2.51 -9.56
C PHE A 39 16.69 2.15 -8.36
N VAL A 40 17.13 2.52 -7.15
CA VAL A 40 16.41 2.19 -5.93
C VAL A 40 16.03 3.45 -5.17
N VAL A 41 14.78 3.51 -4.73
CA VAL A 41 14.28 4.53 -3.81
C VAL A 41 14.24 3.94 -2.41
N GLU A 42 14.86 4.63 -1.45
CA GLU A 42 14.78 4.31 -0.03
C GLU A 42 14.00 5.39 0.71
N ILE A 43 13.03 4.99 1.53
CA ILE A 43 12.14 5.88 2.29
C ILE A 43 12.58 5.90 3.74
N GLY A 44 13.03 7.04 4.24
CA GLY A 44 13.50 7.21 5.61
C GLY A 44 14.76 6.38 5.91
N PRO A 45 15.90 6.69 5.28
CA PRO A 45 17.16 5.96 5.49
C PRO A 45 17.64 5.94 6.95
N GLY A 46 17.21 6.90 7.76
CA GLY A 46 17.53 7.01 9.16
C GLY A 46 19.02 7.09 9.42
N LYS A 47 19.63 6.00 9.94
CA LYS A 47 21.08 5.92 10.19
C LYS A 47 21.89 5.40 8.99
N GLY A 48 21.26 5.13 7.85
CA GLY A 48 21.91 4.77 6.59
C GLY A 48 22.40 3.31 6.49
N ILE A 49 21.96 2.40 7.36
CA ILE A 49 22.42 1.00 7.31
C ILE A 49 21.98 0.30 6.01
N ILE A 50 20.74 0.53 5.58
CA ILE A 50 20.21 -0.01 4.31
C ILE A 50 20.84 0.75 3.14
N THR A 51 20.90 2.08 3.20
CA THR A 51 21.54 2.94 2.20
C THR A 51 22.94 2.46 1.85
N LYS A 52 23.76 2.18 2.89
CA LYS A 52 25.13 1.69 2.72
C LYS A 52 25.21 0.32 2.04
N ALA A 53 24.26 -0.55 2.32
CA ALA A 53 24.21 -1.86 1.67
C ALA A 53 23.74 -1.74 0.22
N LEU A 54 22.71 -0.92 -0.05
CA LEU A 54 22.20 -0.63 -1.39
C LEU A 54 23.27 0.00 -2.29
N SER A 55 24.06 0.95 -1.77
CA SER A 55 25.11 1.63 -2.55
C SER A 55 26.14 0.68 -3.16
N LYS A 56 26.32 -0.51 -2.58
CA LYS A 56 27.26 -1.52 -3.07
C LYS A 56 26.71 -2.40 -4.19
N ILE A 57 25.39 -2.50 -4.34
CA ILE A 57 24.77 -3.52 -5.19
C ILE A 57 23.89 -2.98 -6.29
N CYS A 58 23.46 -1.71 -6.26
CA CYS A 58 22.59 -1.13 -7.28
C CYS A 58 23.27 0.01 -8.04
N LYS A 59 22.65 0.44 -9.16
CA LYS A 59 23.15 1.50 -10.01
C LYS A 59 23.15 2.86 -9.31
N ALA A 60 22.03 3.19 -8.67
CA ALA A 60 21.87 4.43 -7.94
C ALA A 60 20.79 4.30 -6.86
N VAL A 61 20.95 5.08 -5.78
CA VAL A 61 19.99 5.17 -4.66
C VAL A 61 19.52 6.60 -4.50
N ASN A 62 18.20 6.80 -4.50
CA ASN A 62 17.56 8.02 -4.02
C ASN A 62 17.00 7.76 -2.62
N ALA A 63 17.67 8.28 -1.60
CA ALA A 63 17.27 8.13 -0.20
C ALA A 63 16.56 9.39 0.29
N ILE A 64 15.25 9.29 0.58
CA ILE A 64 14.40 10.41 0.95
C ILE A 64 14.27 10.44 2.48
N GLU A 65 14.87 11.47 3.10
CA GLU A 65 14.87 11.65 4.56
C GLU A 65 14.11 12.93 4.95
N PHE A 66 13.23 12.78 5.93
CA PHE A 66 12.43 13.91 6.44
C PHE A 66 13.16 14.72 7.52
N ASP A 67 14.02 14.08 8.33
CA ASP A 67 14.81 14.74 9.37
C ASP A 67 16.04 15.38 8.74
N SER A 68 16.09 16.74 8.77
CA SER A 68 17.17 17.53 8.17
C SER A 68 18.55 17.21 8.76
N VAL A 69 18.63 16.88 10.05
CA VAL A 69 19.91 16.55 10.71
C VAL A 69 20.44 15.20 10.21
N LEU A 70 19.56 14.21 10.03
CA LEU A 70 19.94 12.91 9.46
C LEU A 70 20.28 13.06 7.97
N ALA A 71 19.51 13.84 7.21
CA ALA A 71 19.75 14.08 5.79
C ALA A 71 21.12 14.74 5.58
N ASP A 72 21.46 15.77 6.35
CA ASP A 72 22.76 16.45 6.28
C ASP A 72 23.90 15.48 6.58
N LYS A 73 23.81 14.73 7.67
CA LYS A 73 24.82 13.72 8.05
C LYS A 73 25.05 12.68 6.94
N LEU A 74 23.95 12.13 6.40
CA LEU A 74 24.03 11.15 5.31
C LEU A 74 24.59 11.74 4.02
N SER A 75 24.25 12.99 3.70
CA SER A 75 24.79 13.71 2.54
C SER A 75 26.30 13.84 2.60
N HIS A 76 26.87 14.10 3.78
CA HIS A 76 28.30 14.12 3.99
C HIS A 76 28.92 12.72 3.85
N GLU A 77 28.28 11.68 4.42
CA GLU A 77 28.77 10.30 4.38
C GLU A 77 28.82 9.74 2.95
N PHE A 78 27.80 10.06 2.12
CA PHE A 78 27.64 9.51 0.78
C PHE A 78 28.07 10.47 -0.36
N LYS A 79 28.76 11.57 -0.05
CA LYS A 79 29.11 12.65 -1.00
C LYS A 79 29.75 12.20 -2.33
N SER A 80 30.51 11.12 -2.32
CA SER A 80 31.24 10.61 -3.50
C SER A 80 30.77 9.22 -3.90
N SER A 81 29.51 8.91 -3.70
CA SER A 81 28.91 7.60 -4.00
C SER A 81 27.80 7.71 -5.04
N ASN A 82 27.18 6.57 -5.36
CA ASN A 82 25.98 6.47 -6.20
C ASN A 82 24.67 6.76 -5.43
N VAL A 83 24.74 7.42 -4.28
CA VAL A 83 23.61 7.74 -3.42
C VAL A 83 23.30 9.23 -3.45
N SER A 84 22.05 9.58 -3.72
CA SER A 84 21.51 10.93 -3.59
C SER A 84 20.63 10.99 -2.35
N ILE A 85 21.03 11.81 -1.36
CA ILE A 85 20.20 12.08 -0.19
C ILE A 85 19.31 13.27 -0.51
N ILE A 86 18.00 13.09 -0.34
CA ILE A 86 16.98 14.10 -0.63
C ILE A 86 16.24 14.42 0.66
N GLU A 87 16.46 15.65 1.20
CA GLU A 87 15.68 16.12 2.34
C GLU A 87 14.27 16.47 1.89
N ALA A 88 13.30 15.60 2.17
CA ALA A 88 11.91 15.78 1.78
C ALA A 88 10.94 14.92 2.59
N ASP A 89 9.67 15.35 2.62
CA ASP A 89 8.55 14.48 2.97
C ASP A 89 8.27 13.52 1.81
N PHE A 90 8.46 12.22 2.04
CA PHE A 90 8.22 11.20 1.00
C PHE A 90 6.79 11.28 0.43
N LEU A 91 5.80 11.61 1.24
CA LEU A 91 4.41 11.72 0.75
C LEU A 91 4.22 12.86 -0.26
N LYS A 92 5.12 13.85 -0.27
CA LYS A 92 5.15 14.97 -1.23
C LYS A 92 6.20 14.82 -2.33
N TYR A 93 7.13 13.86 -2.17
CA TYR A 93 8.19 13.60 -3.15
C TYR A 93 7.61 13.08 -4.47
N ASN A 94 8.08 13.60 -5.60
CA ASN A 94 7.70 13.08 -6.91
C ASN A 94 8.44 11.78 -7.18
N LEU A 95 7.69 10.70 -7.41
CA LEU A 95 8.27 9.40 -7.76
C LEU A 95 9.00 9.48 -9.09
N PRO A 96 10.04 8.64 -9.33
CA PRO A 96 10.75 8.63 -10.61
C PRO A 96 9.81 8.37 -11.80
N ASP A 97 10.11 8.96 -12.94
CA ASP A 97 9.39 8.76 -14.21
C ASP A 97 9.98 7.62 -15.08
N HIS A 98 11.03 6.98 -14.59
CA HIS A 98 11.69 5.81 -15.19
C HIS A 98 11.52 4.58 -14.29
N ASN A 99 11.93 3.40 -14.79
CA ASN A 99 11.88 2.15 -14.03
C ASN A 99 12.71 2.25 -12.75
N TYR A 100 12.14 1.89 -11.63
CA TYR A 100 12.80 1.88 -10.32
C TYR A 100 12.24 0.78 -9.42
N LYS A 101 12.98 0.47 -8.38
CA LYS A 101 12.56 -0.41 -7.28
C LYS A 101 12.56 0.37 -5.97
N VAL A 102 11.91 -0.17 -4.96
CA VAL A 102 11.90 0.39 -3.60
C VAL A 102 12.43 -0.65 -2.64
N PHE A 103 13.35 -0.25 -1.75
CA PHE A 103 13.74 -1.08 -0.61
C PHE A 103 13.88 -0.17 0.61
N SER A 104 13.08 -0.44 1.66
CA SER A 104 13.02 0.47 2.79
C SER A 104 12.49 -0.18 4.08
N SER A 105 12.97 0.31 5.22
CA SER A 105 12.33 0.12 6.52
C SER A 105 11.44 1.32 6.83
N ILE A 106 10.14 1.19 6.60
CA ILE A 106 9.21 2.32 6.62
C ILE A 106 8.69 2.66 8.02
N PRO A 107 8.35 3.95 8.28
CA PRO A 107 7.66 4.33 9.50
C PRO A 107 6.26 3.71 9.58
N PHE A 108 5.96 3.00 10.68
CA PHE A 108 4.73 2.19 10.79
C PHE A 108 3.44 3.03 10.84
N ASN A 109 3.53 4.27 11.31
CA ASN A 109 2.38 5.18 11.43
C ASN A 109 1.87 5.74 10.09
N ILE A 110 2.66 5.66 9.01
CA ILE A 110 2.29 6.13 7.67
C ILE A 110 2.34 5.02 6.59
N THR A 111 2.39 3.76 7.01
CA THR A 111 2.46 2.58 6.11
C THR A 111 1.40 2.63 5.01
N ALA A 112 0.13 2.91 5.36
CA ALA A 112 -0.95 2.95 4.37
C ALA A 112 -0.76 4.07 3.33
N SER A 113 -0.30 5.24 3.78
CA SER A 113 -0.03 6.38 2.88
C SER A 113 1.13 6.08 1.92
N ILE A 114 2.20 5.43 2.41
CA ILE A 114 3.33 4.99 1.59
C ILE A 114 2.88 3.97 0.55
N LEU A 115 2.19 2.90 0.97
CA LEU A 115 1.70 1.87 0.06
C LEU A 115 0.74 2.43 -0.98
N ASN A 116 -0.23 3.27 -0.58
CA ASN A 116 -1.15 3.89 -1.53
C ASN A 116 -0.39 4.74 -2.57
N LYS A 117 0.60 5.55 -2.13
CA LYS A 117 1.40 6.38 -3.03
C LYS A 117 2.18 5.54 -4.05
N LEU A 118 2.84 4.48 -3.60
CA LEU A 118 3.65 3.60 -4.47
C LEU A 118 2.78 2.78 -5.43
N LEU A 119 1.75 2.09 -4.89
CA LEU A 119 0.96 1.14 -5.65
C LEU A 119 -0.09 1.83 -6.54
N ASP A 120 -0.47 3.07 -6.22
CA ASP A 120 -1.46 3.84 -6.97
C ASP A 120 -0.86 4.81 -7.99
N SER A 121 0.47 4.86 -8.06
CA SER A 121 1.22 5.68 -9.02
C SER A 121 0.90 5.30 -10.47
N GLU A 122 0.97 6.27 -11.38
CA GLU A 122 0.91 6.02 -12.83
C GLU A 122 2.16 5.28 -13.31
N ASN A 123 3.32 5.55 -12.69
CA ASN A 123 4.56 4.79 -12.86
C ASN A 123 4.90 4.09 -11.54
N PRO A 124 4.29 2.92 -11.24
CA PRO A 124 4.57 2.20 -10.01
C PRO A 124 5.97 1.55 -10.06
N PRO A 125 6.60 1.30 -8.90
CA PRO A 125 7.87 0.58 -8.87
C PRO A 125 7.71 -0.84 -9.42
N LEU A 126 8.74 -1.34 -10.10
CA LEU A 126 8.78 -2.72 -10.59
C LEU A 126 8.68 -3.73 -9.45
N ASP A 127 9.43 -3.47 -8.36
CA ASP A 127 9.38 -4.20 -7.12
C ASP A 127 9.47 -3.24 -5.92
N THR A 128 8.70 -3.54 -4.91
CA THR A 128 8.71 -2.80 -3.64
C THR A 128 8.98 -3.78 -2.51
N PHE A 129 10.10 -3.61 -1.83
CA PHE A 129 10.52 -4.40 -0.67
C PHE A 129 10.42 -3.51 0.57
N LEU A 130 9.47 -3.83 1.46
CA LEU A 130 9.23 -3.03 2.66
C LEU A 130 9.39 -3.87 3.92
N ILE A 131 10.23 -3.38 4.81
CA ILE A 131 10.25 -3.83 6.21
C ILE A 131 9.12 -3.10 6.91
N MET A 132 8.07 -3.85 7.25
CA MET A 132 6.80 -3.32 7.71
C MET A 132 6.09 -4.29 8.66
N GLN A 133 5.04 -3.83 9.30
CA GLN A 133 4.19 -4.67 10.15
C GLN A 133 3.44 -5.71 9.33
N TYR A 134 3.30 -6.92 9.88
CA TYR A 134 2.64 -8.07 9.25
C TYR A 134 1.16 -7.84 8.99
N GLU A 135 0.40 -7.32 9.97
CA GLU A 135 -1.03 -7.13 9.83
C GLU A 135 -1.42 -6.11 8.74
N PRO A 136 -0.77 -4.94 8.62
CA PRO A 136 -0.96 -4.06 7.46
C PRO A 136 -0.64 -4.74 6.13
N PHE A 137 0.44 -5.53 6.05
CA PHE A 137 0.76 -6.27 4.82
C PHE A 137 -0.37 -7.19 4.40
N LEU A 138 -0.95 -7.96 5.33
CA LEU A 138 -2.04 -8.89 5.04
C LEU A 138 -3.26 -8.20 4.41
N LYS A 139 -3.56 -6.96 4.81
CA LYS A 139 -4.67 -6.18 4.22
C LYS A 139 -4.45 -5.84 2.76
N TYR A 140 -3.20 -5.72 2.31
CA TYR A 140 -2.87 -5.46 0.91
C TYR A 140 -2.63 -6.75 0.12
N ALA A 141 -2.17 -7.81 0.77
CA ALA A 141 -1.93 -9.10 0.13
C ALA A 141 -3.23 -9.87 -0.18
N GLY A 142 -4.17 -9.93 0.76
CA GLY A 142 -5.38 -10.74 0.62
C GLY A 142 -5.10 -12.24 0.59
N ALA A 143 -5.96 -13.02 -0.06
CA ALA A 143 -5.78 -14.46 -0.20
C ALA A 143 -4.52 -14.80 -1.05
N PRO A 144 -3.84 -15.91 -0.77
CA PRO A 144 -4.17 -16.94 0.23
C PRO A 144 -3.73 -16.59 1.66
N SER A 145 -2.94 -15.54 1.86
CA SER A 145 -2.37 -15.20 3.17
C SER A 145 -3.41 -14.67 4.17
N TYR A 146 -4.46 -14.05 3.65
CA TYR A 146 -5.56 -13.48 4.43
C TYR A 146 -6.86 -13.45 3.60
N LYS A 147 -7.96 -12.99 4.20
CA LYS A 147 -9.22 -12.73 3.46
C LYS A 147 -9.03 -11.58 2.49
N GLU A 148 -9.77 -11.61 1.38
CA GLU A 148 -9.80 -10.44 0.50
C GLU A 148 -10.33 -9.22 1.24
N SER A 149 -9.65 -8.13 1.07
CA SER A 149 -10.01 -6.82 1.58
C SER A 149 -10.20 -5.86 0.42
N TYR A 150 -10.82 -4.71 0.69
CA TYR A 150 -10.88 -3.65 -0.31
C TYR A 150 -9.49 -3.26 -0.84
N LYS A 151 -8.48 -3.17 0.05
CA LYS A 151 -7.12 -2.81 -0.33
C LYS A 151 -6.43 -3.91 -1.17
N SER A 152 -6.59 -5.19 -0.80
CA SER A 152 -6.03 -6.27 -1.61
C SER A 152 -6.66 -6.29 -3.01
N LEU A 153 -7.97 -6.14 -3.11
CA LEU A 153 -8.68 -6.12 -4.38
C LEU A 153 -8.27 -4.95 -5.28
N LEU A 154 -7.97 -3.77 -4.70
CA LEU A 154 -7.51 -2.61 -5.48
C LEU A 154 -6.22 -2.91 -6.26
N TYR A 155 -5.28 -3.62 -5.63
CA TYR A 155 -3.92 -3.74 -6.14
C TYR A 155 -3.59 -5.12 -6.71
N LYS A 156 -4.30 -6.17 -6.29
CA LYS A 156 -4.05 -7.56 -6.73
C LYS A 156 -4.08 -7.76 -8.26
N PRO A 157 -4.91 -7.06 -9.05
CA PRO A 157 -4.82 -7.17 -10.51
C PRO A 157 -3.47 -6.78 -11.08
N PHE A 158 -2.73 -5.91 -10.40
CA PHE A 158 -1.51 -5.29 -10.88
C PHE A 158 -0.24 -5.77 -10.18
N PHE A 159 -0.36 -6.31 -8.94
CA PHE A 159 0.78 -6.71 -8.13
C PHE A 159 0.65 -8.15 -7.62
N LYS A 160 1.80 -8.84 -7.57
CA LYS A 160 1.99 -10.06 -6.78
C LYS A 160 2.57 -9.66 -5.42
N THR A 161 2.23 -10.40 -4.37
CA THR A 161 2.72 -10.15 -3.02
C THR A 161 3.38 -11.38 -2.44
N ASN A 162 4.52 -11.20 -1.77
CA ASN A 162 5.26 -12.26 -1.10
C ASN A 162 5.78 -11.77 0.27
N ILE A 163 5.97 -12.68 1.20
CA ILE A 163 6.74 -12.45 2.43
C ILE A 163 8.09 -13.12 2.24
N LEU A 164 9.16 -12.32 2.22
CA LEU A 164 10.52 -12.80 1.98
C LEU A 164 11.25 -13.14 3.28
N HIS A 165 10.87 -12.47 4.39
CA HIS A 165 11.50 -12.68 5.68
C HIS A 165 10.56 -12.28 6.82
N SER A 166 10.65 -13.00 7.95
CA SER A 166 10.00 -12.64 9.22
C SER A 166 11.09 -12.32 10.24
N PHE A 167 11.00 -11.15 10.84
CA PHE A 167 12.02 -10.67 11.76
C PHE A 167 11.78 -11.14 13.19
N SER A 168 12.87 -11.32 13.93
CA SER A 168 12.85 -11.32 15.39
C SER A 168 12.70 -9.88 15.90
N LYS A 169 12.01 -9.71 17.03
CA LYS A 169 11.93 -8.39 17.70
C LYS A 169 13.31 -7.85 18.10
N PHE A 170 14.30 -8.72 18.28
CA PHE A 170 15.68 -8.37 18.65
C PHE A 170 16.52 -7.85 17.49
N ASP A 171 16.03 -7.95 16.26
CA ASP A 171 16.69 -7.37 15.08
C ASP A 171 16.59 -5.84 15.06
N PHE A 172 15.77 -5.27 15.94
CA PHE A 172 15.50 -3.83 16.01
C PHE A 172 15.84 -3.22 17.37
N LYS A 173 16.23 -1.95 17.36
CA LYS A 173 16.40 -1.11 18.56
C LYS A 173 15.68 0.23 18.40
N PRO A 174 14.69 0.53 19.27
CA PRO A 174 14.06 -0.34 20.26
C PRO A 174 13.34 -1.54 19.62
N ALA A 175 13.06 -2.59 20.41
CA ALA A 175 12.31 -3.75 19.94
C ALA A 175 10.84 -3.37 19.66
N PRO A 176 10.27 -3.72 18.50
CA PRO A 176 8.86 -3.45 18.19
C PRO A 176 7.93 -4.37 18.98
N ASN A 177 6.69 -3.88 19.21
CA ASN A 177 5.63 -4.69 19.81
C ASN A 177 4.83 -5.51 18.77
N ALA A 178 5.00 -5.22 17.49
CA ALA A 178 4.32 -5.89 16.38
C ALA A 178 5.25 -6.87 15.67
N ASN A 179 4.67 -7.86 15.00
CA ASN A 179 5.41 -8.74 14.10
C ASN A 179 5.84 -7.95 12.85
N ILE A 180 7.12 -8.03 12.52
CA ILE A 180 7.72 -7.33 11.40
C ILE A 180 8.14 -8.34 10.33
N ILE A 181 7.92 -7.97 9.08
CA ILE A 181 8.28 -8.77 7.90
C ILE A 181 8.99 -7.92 6.85
N LEU A 182 9.71 -8.58 5.96
CA LEU A 182 10.06 -8.04 4.64
C LEU A 182 8.98 -8.50 3.66
N GLY A 183 8.08 -7.59 3.33
CA GLY A 183 7.03 -7.79 2.33
C GLY A 183 7.48 -7.32 0.95
N GLN A 184 7.12 -8.07 -0.08
CA GLN A 184 7.35 -7.72 -1.48
C GLN A 184 6.02 -7.46 -2.18
N PHE A 185 5.98 -6.40 -2.99
CA PHE A 185 4.94 -6.12 -3.97
C PHE A 185 5.63 -6.01 -5.34
N SER A 186 5.40 -6.97 -6.22
CA SER A 186 5.99 -7.00 -7.57
C SER A 186 4.94 -6.63 -8.59
N TYR A 187 5.22 -5.63 -9.42
CA TYR A 187 4.36 -5.27 -10.53
C TYR A 187 4.31 -6.41 -11.54
N LYS A 188 3.13 -6.75 -12.05
CA LYS A 188 2.94 -7.89 -12.95
C LYS A 188 3.30 -7.50 -14.38
N ASP A 189 4.02 -8.35 -15.09
CA ASP A 189 4.26 -8.20 -16.54
C ASP A 189 2.95 -8.27 -17.34
N PHE A 190 2.01 -9.12 -16.88
CA PHE A 190 0.66 -9.25 -17.43
C PHE A 190 -0.35 -9.01 -16.30
N THR A 191 -1.05 -7.89 -16.39
CA THR A 191 -2.07 -7.51 -15.42
C THR A 191 -3.39 -8.26 -15.68
N ASP A 192 -4.14 -8.58 -14.62
CA ASP A 192 -5.41 -9.33 -14.74
C ASP A 192 -6.55 -8.45 -15.31
N ILE A 193 -6.33 -7.14 -15.32
CA ILE A 193 -7.22 -6.10 -15.85
C ILE A 193 -6.36 -5.17 -16.72
N ASN A 194 -6.89 -4.71 -17.86
CA ASN A 194 -6.19 -3.72 -18.70
C ASN A 194 -5.91 -2.45 -17.91
N LEU A 195 -4.78 -1.80 -18.19
CA LEU A 195 -4.39 -0.57 -17.48
C LEU A 195 -5.39 0.57 -17.71
N GLU A 196 -5.99 0.65 -18.89
CA GLU A 196 -7.04 1.61 -19.22
C GLU A 196 -8.31 1.42 -18.37
N ASP A 197 -8.58 0.21 -17.90
CA ASP A 197 -9.72 -0.14 -17.05
C ASP A 197 -9.46 0.07 -15.55
N ARG A 198 -8.26 0.51 -15.17
CA ARG A 198 -7.85 0.67 -13.76
C ARG A 198 -8.79 1.59 -12.97
N HIS A 199 -9.21 2.70 -13.56
CA HIS A 199 -10.16 3.61 -12.92
C HIS A 199 -11.54 3.00 -12.77
N ALA A 200 -12.02 2.33 -13.81
CA ALA A 200 -13.32 1.64 -13.79
C ALA A 200 -13.34 0.52 -12.74
N TRP A 201 -12.22 -0.21 -12.57
CA TRP A 201 -12.06 -1.21 -11.52
C TRP A 201 -12.18 -0.61 -10.11
N LYS A 202 -11.48 0.50 -9.85
CA LYS A 202 -11.54 1.20 -8.55
C LYS A 202 -12.95 1.69 -8.24
N ASP A 203 -13.62 2.29 -9.22
CA ASP A 203 -14.99 2.77 -9.08
C ASP A 203 -15.97 1.63 -8.86
N PHE A 204 -15.82 0.52 -9.58
CA PHE A 204 -16.65 -0.67 -9.42
C PHE A 204 -16.52 -1.27 -8.03
N LEU A 205 -15.29 -1.48 -7.54
CA LEU A 205 -15.07 -1.95 -6.18
C LEU A 205 -15.70 -1.03 -5.14
N ALA A 206 -15.37 0.27 -5.21
CA ALA A 206 -15.88 1.26 -4.27
C ALA A 206 -17.40 1.30 -4.27
N PHE A 207 -18.03 1.25 -5.43
CA PHE A 207 -19.49 1.19 -5.55
C PHE A 207 -20.07 -0.01 -4.81
N VAL A 208 -19.58 -1.22 -5.08
CA VAL A 208 -20.10 -2.44 -4.45
C VAL A 208 -19.84 -2.44 -2.93
N PHE A 209 -18.70 -1.94 -2.48
CA PHE A 209 -18.42 -1.82 -1.04
C PHE A 209 -19.32 -0.80 -0.34
N LEU A 210 -19.65 0.31 -0.98
CA LEU A 210 -20.51 1.37 -0.44
C LEU A 210 -22.00 1.01 -0.46
N GLU A 211 -22.44 0.11 -1.36
CA GLU A 211 -23.85 -0.28 -1.44
C GLU A 211 -24.33 -0.94 -0.15
N LYS A 212 -25.56 -0.59 0.23
CA LYS A 212 -26.23 -1.16 1.40
C LYS A 212 -26.57 -2.64 1.18
N GLY A 213 -26.69 -3.38 2.28
CA GLY A 213 -26.96 -4.82 2.27
C GLY A 213 -25.71 -5.67 2.49
N VAL A 214 -25.90 -6.97 2.63
CA VAL A 214 -24.84 -7.94 2.95
C VAL A 214 -24.73 -9.03 1.88
N THR A 215 -25.80 -9.32 1.15
CA THR A 215 -25.85 -10.38 0.12
C THR A 215 -25.38 -9.86 -1.24
N PHE A 216 -25.00 -10.80 -2.09
CA PHE A 216 -24.63 -10.49 -3.48
C PHE A 216 -25.73 -9.72 -4.22
N LYS A 217 -26.97 -10.18 -4.13
CA LYS A 217 -28.10 -9.54 -4.82
C LYS A 217 -28.32 -8.12 -4.33
N GLU A 218 -28.29 -7.89 -3.02
CA GLU A 218 -28.47 -6.56 -2.44
C GLU A 218 -27.42 -5.58 -2.91
N LYS A 219 -26.15 -5.98 -2.86
CA LYS A 219 -25.00 -5.13 -3.23
C LYS A 219 -24.90 -4.84 -4.74
N THR A 220 -25.47 -5.69 -5.57
CA THR A 220 -25.28 -5.57 -7.03
C THR A 220 -26.57 -5.27 -7.81
N LYS A 221 -27.75 -5.20 -7.16
CA LYS A 221 -29.04 -4.97 -7.82
C LYS A 221 -29.15 -3.70 -8.64
N ARG A 222 -28.36 -2.69 -8.34
CA ARG A 222 -28.33 -1.42 -9.11
C ARG A 222 -27.47 -1.51 -10.37
N ILE A 223 -26.54 -2.49 -10.42
CA ILE A 223 -25.64 -2.69 -11.56
C ILE A 223 -26.14 -3.82 -12.45
N PHE A 224 -26.48 -4.98 -11.85
CA PHE A 224 -26.90 -6.17 -12.57
C PHE A 224 -28.41 -6.37 -12.52
N SER A 225 -29.01 -6.80 -13.64
CA SER A 225 -30.38 -7.31 -13.65
C SER A 225 -30.47 -8.64 -12.90
N TYR A 226 -31.69 -9.00 -12.48
CA TYR A 226 -31.93 -10.28 -11.80
C TYR A 226 -31.44 -11.49 -12.63
N LYS A 227 -31.62 -11.45 -13.94
CA LYS A 227 -31.12 -12.50 -14.86
C LYS A 227 -29.60 -12.60 -14.85
N GLN A 228 -28.92 -11.44 -14.90
CA GLN A 228 -27.44 -11.38 -14.81
C GLN A 228 -26.94 -11.88 -13.46
N GLN A 229 -27.58 -11.48 -12.36
CA GLN A 229 -27.23 -11.96 -11.02
C GLN A 229 -27.32 -13.49 -10.93
N LYS A 230 -28.40 -14.10 -11.44
CA LYS A 230 -28.56 -15.57 -11.48
C LYS A 230 -27.44 -16.26 -12.28
N ILE A 231 -27.06 -15.71 -13.41
CA ILE A 231 -25.98 -16.25 -14.25
C ILE A 231 -24.65 -16.20 -13.48
N ILE A 232 -24.32 -15.05 -12.89
CA ILE A 232 -23.07 -14.86 -12.12
C ILE A 232 -22.98 -15.88 -10.98
N LEU A 233 -24.05 -16.03 -10.17
CA LEU A 233 -24.08 -16.95 -9.05
C LEU A 233 -23.92 -18.42 -9.49
N LYS A 234 -24.69 -18.82 -10.52
CA LYS A 234 -24.64 -20.18 -11.08
C LYS A 234 -23.25 -20.54 -11.57
N GLU A 235 -22.63 -19.66 -12.34
CA GLU A 235 -21.30 -19.92 -12.91
C GLU A 235 -20.17 -19.83 -11.90
N SER A 236 -20.35 -19.11 -10.79
CA SER A 236 -19.32 -18.90 -9.77
C SER A 236 -19.45 -19.85 -8.59
N ARG A 237 -20.51 -20.66 -8.55
CA ARG A 237 -20.80 -21.59 -7.44
C ARG A 237 -20.85 -20.89 -6.07
N ILE A 238 -21.26 -19.64 -6.05
CA ILE A 238 -21.40 -18.83 -4.82
C ILE A 238 -22.85 -18.80 -4.42
N ASN A 239 -23.13 -18.95 -3.14
CA ASN A 239 -24.47 -18.80 -2.59
C ASN A 239 -24.86 -17.32 -2.52
N ASP A 240 -26.13 -17.03 -2.77
CA ASP A 240 -26.69 -15.68 -2.80
C ASP A 240 -26.54 -14.92 -1.48
N ASP A 241 -26.63 -15.60 -0.37
CA ASP A 241 -26.51 -15.12 1.01
C ASP A 241 -25.05 -15.01 1.51
N SER A 242 -24.07 -15.34 0.65
CA SER A 242 -22.67 -15.21 1.01
C SER A 242 -22.28 -13.76 1.27
N ASN A 243 -21.59 -13.53 2.40
CA ASN A 243 -21.07 -12.20 2.74
C ASN A 243 -19.94 -11.79 1.77
N ILE A 244 -19.84 -10.51 1.46
CA ILE A 244 -18.80 -9.91 0.61
C ILE A 244 -17.37 -10.30 1.03
N SER A 245 -17.14 -10.51 2.32
CA SER A 245 -15.84 -10.94 2.84
C SER A 245 -15.41 -12.36 2.42
N ASN A 246 -16.34 -13.14 1.89
CA ASN A 246 -16.12 -14.51 1.45
C ASN A 246 -16.00 -14.64 -0.09
N TRP A 247 -16.13 -13.52 -0.80
CA TRP A 247 -15.99 -13.54 -2.26
C TRP A 247 -14.54 -13.63 -2.66
N SER A 248 -14.20 -14.62 -3.49
CA SER A 248 -12.84 -14.80 -3.98
C SER A 248 -12.43 -13.70 -4.96
N TYR A 249 -11.14 -13.52 -5.14
CA TYR A 249 -10.61 -12.57 -6.11
C TYR A 249 -11.09 -12.88 -7.54
N GLU A 250 -11.15 -14.17 -7.93
CA GLU A 250 -11.64 -14.62 -9.23
C GLU A 250 -13.11 -14.23 -9.43
N PHE A 251 -13.92 -14.29 -8.36
CA PHE A 251 -15.30 -13.85 -8.42
C PHE A 251 -15.42 -12.34 -8.67
N TRP A 252 -14.60 -11.54 -8.01
CA TRP A 252 -14.54 -10.11 -8.25
C TRP A 252 -14.14 -9.76 -9.68
N LEU A 253 -13.12 -10.42 -10.23
CA LEU A 253 -12.71 -10.24 -11.62
C LEU A 253 -13.82 -10.61 -12.60
N LYS A 254 -14.53 -11.71 -12.36
CA LYS A 254 -15.64 -12.15 -13.21
C LYS A 254 -16.78 -11.13 -13.22
N MET A 255 -17.16 -10.64 -12.05
CA MET A 255 -18.18 -9.57 -11.94
C MET A 255 -17.74 -8.32 -12.69
N PHE A 256 -16.50 -7.90 -12.53
CA PHE A 256 -15.98 -6.73 -13.21
C PHE A 256 -15.96 -6.89 -14.73
N LYS A 257 -15.52 -8.03 -15.24
CA LYS A 257 -15.53 -8.32 -16.68
C LYS A 257 -16.94 -8.22 -17.26
N LEU A 258 -17.95 -8.73 -16.55
CA LEU A 258 -19.34 -8.59 -16.97
C LEU A 258 -19.81 -7.14 -16.90
N TYR A 259 -19.50 -6.42 -15.81
CA TYR A 259 -19.79 -5.00 -15.63
C TYR A 259 -19.16 -4.15 -16.75
N ASN A 260 -17.90 -4.39 -17.07
CA ASN A 260 -17.15 -3.62 -18.07
C ASN A 260 -17.57 -3.94 -19.52
N SER A 261 -18.23 -5.06 -19.74
CA SER A 261 -18.75 -5.46 -21.05
C SER A 261 -19.95 -4.59 -21.51
N ASN A 262 -20.40 -4.81 -22.74
CA ASN A 262 -21.62 -4.18 -23.29
C ASN A 262 -22.92 -4.73 -22.70
N MET A 263 -22.86 -5.75 -21.83
CA MET A 263 -24.05 -6.31 -21.18
C MET A 263 -24.66 -5.40 -20.10
N VAL A 264 -23.87 -4.46 -19.58
CA VAL A 264 -24.34 -3.46 -18.62
C VAL A 264 -24.54 -2.13 -19.34
N SER A 265 -25.74 -1.54 -19.19
CA SER A 265 -26.10 -0.30 -19.88
C SER A 265 -25.23 0.89 -19.43
N LYS A 266 -25.07 1.88 -20.30
CA LYS A 266 -24.31 3.10 -20.01
C LYS A 266 -24.83 3.83 -18.77
N ASP A 267 -26.15 3.92 -18.58
CA ASP A 267 -26.75 4.58 -17.41
C ASP A 267 -26.33 3.93 -16.09
N LYS A 268 -26.26 2.60 -16.06
CA LYS A 268 -25.77 1.87 -14.89
C LYS A 268 -24.28 2.11 -14.64
N LYS A 269 -23.48 2.24 -15.69
CA LYS A 269 -22.05 2.60 -15.56
C LYS A 269 -21.88 4.02 -15.02
N VAL A 270 -22.73 4.95 -15.40
CA VAL A 270 -22.75 6.33 -14.85
C VAL A 270 -22.97 6.34 -13.33
N LEU A 271 -23.80 5.45 -12.79
CA LEU A 271 -24.02 5.34 -11.33
C LEU A 271 -22.74 4.96 -10.57
N VAL A 272 -21.89 4.17 -11.22
CA VAL A 272 -20.64 3.66 -10.62
C VAL A 272 -19.52 4.71 -10.69
N ASN A 273 -19.51 5.55 -11.70
CA ASN A 273 -18.46 6.55 -11.91
C ASN A 273 -18.21 7.42 -10.66
N ASN A 274 -16.97 7.71 -10.39
CA ASN A 274 -16.49 8.49 -9.23
C ASN A 274 -16.81 7.87 -7.85
N SER A 275 -17.18 6.60 -7.79
CA SER A 275 -17.44 5.92 -6.50
C SER A 275 -16.18 5.83 -5.64
N TYR A 276 -15.02 5.63 -6.25
CA TYR A 276 -13.74 5.62 -5.54
C TYR A 276 -13.46 6.98 -4.89
N LYS A 277 -13.67 8.06 -5.61
CA LYS A 277 -13.51 9.42 -5.08
C LYS A 277 -14.44 9.65 -3.88
N ARG A 278 -15.72 9.30 -4.02
CA ARG A 278 -16.72 9.41 -2.91
C ARG A 278 -16.30 8.59 -1.68
N MET A 279 -15.74 7.40 -1.89
CA MET A 279 -15.24 6.57 -0.79
C MET A 279 -14.07 7.24 -0.05
N LEU A 280 -13.10 7.80 -0.77
CA LEU A 280 -11.97 8.52 -0.17
C LEU A 280 -12.42 9.77 0.60
N GLU A 281 -13.37 10.52 0.08
CA GLU A 281 -13.96 11.69 0.75
C GLU A 281 -14.66 11.28 2.05
N HIS A 282 -15.40 10.18 2.03
CA HIS A 282 -16.06 9.62 3.21
C HIS A 282 -15.04 9.16 4.26
N GLU A 283 -14.00 8.41 3.88
CA GLU A 283 -12.93 8.00 4.79
C GLU A 283 -12.25 9.21 5.44
N SER A 284 -11.92 10.24 4.66
CA SER A 284 -11.28 11.46 5.16
C SER A 284 -12.17 12.24 6.15
N SER A 285 -13.48 12.23 5.93
CA SER A 285 -14.45 12.87 6.83
C SER A 285 -14.54 12.15 8.18
N LEU A 286 -14.51 10.82 8.18
CA LEU A 286 -14.52 9.99 9.40
C LEU A 286 -13.25 10.21 10.22
N GLU A 287 -12.09 10.29 9.60
CA GLU A 287 -10.84 10.57 10.29
C GLU A 287 -10.85 11.95 10.98
N LYS A 288 -11.42 12.98 10.34
CA LYS A 288 -11.59 14.31 10.94
C LYS A 288 -12.48 14.25 12.16
N ILE A 289 -13.60 13.52 12.11
CA ILE A 289 -14.53 13.33 13.25
C ILE A 289 -13.82 12.63 14.41
N HIS A 290 -13.05 11.57 14.13
CA HIS A 290 -12.30 10.86 15.16
C HIS A 290 -11.22 11.71 15.83
N ARG A 291 -10.52 12.56 15.05
CA ARG A 291 -9.53 13.52 15.59
C ARG A 291 -10.20 14.55 16.51
N ASN A 292 -11.34 15.09 16.10
CA ASN A 292 -12.09 16.08 16.90
C ASN A 292 -12.65 15.46 18.21
N ARG A 293 -13.17 14.23 18.18
CA ARG A 293 -13.64 13.51 19.39
C ARG A 293 -12.49 13.25 20.37
N LYS A 294 -11.29 12.88 19.90
CA LYS A 294 -10.12 12.72 20.75
C LYS A 294 -9.65 14.03 21.39
N GLN A 295 -9.85 15.17 20.73
CA GLN A 295 -9.54 16.49 21.30
C GLN A 295 -10.55 16.92 22.34
N ASN A 296 -11.85 16.64 22.14
CA ASN A 296 -12.92 17.01 23.09
C ASN A 296 -12.93 16.14 24.33
N ASN A 297 -12.53 14.87 24.26
CA ASN A 297 -12.39 13.99 25.44
C ASN A 297 -11.11 14.25 26.27
N ARG A 298 -10.29 15.24 25.88
CA ARG A 298 -9.08 15.68 26.61
C ARG A 298 -9.22 17.06 27.24
N LYS A 299 -10.42 17.65 27.15
CA LYS A 299 -10.85 18.85 27.92
C LYS A 299 -11.69 18.41 29.12
#